data_fdc00a17bb1e733b18b255c9d7d79ee6
#
_entry.id   fdc00a17bb1e733b18b255c9d7d79ee6
#
_cell.length_a   1.000
_cell.length_b   1.000
_cell.length_c   1.000
_cell.angle_alpha   90.00
_cell.angle_beta   90.00
_cell.angle_gamma   90.00
#
_symmetry.space_group_name_H-M   'P 1'
#
loop_
_entity.id
_entity.type
_entity.pdbx_description
1 polymer ?
#
loop_
_entity_poly.entity_id
_entity_poly.type
_entity_poly.pdbx_seq_one_letter_code
_entity_poly.pdbx_strand_id
1 'polypeptide(L)'
;LQSRMSALRDSANALTSLTLWNQTTATSSNPAALRVSTSTGAAAGSYAVQVSRLASTQTLASTAFSGPTASIGEGSLTIELGTWTGEPTPTGFTAKGGSSPVTITIGPGETSLAAIRDKINAAGAGVTASLVTDASG
;
A
#
# COMPACT_ATOMS: atom_id res chain seq x y z
N LEU A 1 -34.27 -15.08 44.61
CA LEU A 1 -34.45 -16.28 43.79
C LEU A 1 -34.66 -15.93 42.30
N GLN A 2 -35.53 -14.96 41.98
CA GLN A 2 -35.83 -14.54 40.60
C GLN A 2 -34.60 -14.09 39.80
N SER A 3 -33.70 -13.31 40.39
CA SER A 3 -32.50 -12.83 39.68
C SER A 3 -31.54 -13.97 39.31
N ARG A 4 -31.42 -15.00 40.13
CA ARG A 4 -30.58 -16.17 39.80
C ARG A 4 -31.20 -17.06 38.74
N MET A 5 -32.54 -17.18 38.74
CA MET A 5 -33.27 -17.90 37.69
C MET A 5 -33.17 -17.15 36.35
N SER A 6 -33.24 -15.82 36.35
CA SER A 6 -33.04 -15.00 35.15
C SER A 6 -31.62 -15.19 34.60
N ALA A 7 -30.59 -15.11 35.43
CA ALA A 7 -29.20 -15.31 35.02
C ALA A 7 -28.95 -16.71 34.45
N LEU A 8 -29.58 -17.76 35.03
CA LEU A 8 -29.49 -19.10 34.51
C LEU A 8 -30.14 -19.24 33.13
N ARG A 9 -31.33 -18.63 32.97
CA ARG A 9 -32.01 -18.59 31.66
C ARG A 9 -31.18 -17.85 30.60
N ASP A 10 -30.59 -16.71 30.96
CA ASP A 10 -29.79 -15.91 30.01
C ASP A 10 -28.51 -16.66 29.62
N SER A 11 -27.89 -17.38 30.55
CA SER A 11 -26.75 -18.27 30.25
C SER A 11 -27.14 -19.44 29.34
N ALA A 12 -28.30 -20.04 29.58
CA ALA A 12 -28.80 -21.11 28.72
C ALA A 12 -29.14 -20.61 27.31
N ASN A 13 -29.73 -19.44 27.19
CA ASN A 13 -30.01 -18.80 25.91
C ASN A 13 -28.72 -18.44 25.15
N ALA A 14 -27.66 -18.04 25.84
CA ALA A 14 -26.36 -17.76 25.21
C ALA A 14 -25.77 -19.03 24.57
N LEU A 15 -25.98 -20.21 25.16
CA LEU A 15 -25.53 -21.48 24.61
C LEU A 15 -26.29 -21.93 23.35
N THR A 16 -27.48 -21.40 23.10
CA THR A 16 -28.23 -21.66 21.86
C THR A 16 -27.88 -20.77 20.70
N SER A 17 -26.98 -19.81 20.93
CA SER A 17 -26.55 -18.85 19.89
C SER A 17 -25.71 -19.55 18.81
N LEU A 18 -26.22 -19.60 17.59
CA LEU A 18 -25.51 -20.13 16.43
C LEU A 18 -24.21 -19.35 16.13
N THR A 19 -24.14 -18.08 16.53
CA THR A 19 -22.93 -17.27 16.36
C THR A 19 -21.79 -17.74 17.28
N LEU A 20 -22.11 -18.28 18.46
CA LEU A 20 -21.12 -18.84 19.36
C LEU A 20 -20.51 -20.14 18.81
N TRP A 21 -21.36 -20.99 18.24
CA TRP A 21 -20.94 -22.32 17.74
C TRP A 21 -20.27 -22.27 16.36
N ASN A 22 -20.56 -21.21 15.58
CA ASN A 22 -19.97 -21.01 14.25
C ASN A 22 -18.72 -20.11 14.27
N GLN A 23 -18.11 -19.91 15.43
CA GLN A 23 -16.85 -19.19 15.50
C GLN A 23 -15.70 -20.06 15.00
N THR A 24 -14.94 -19.51 14.07
CA THR A 24 -13.74 -20.15 13.53
C THR A 24 -12.53 -19.35 14.01
N THR A 25 -11.52 -20.02 14.53
CA THR A 25 -10.22 -19.42 14.87
C THR A 25 -9.19 -19.82 13.83
N ALA A 26 -8.33 -18.90 13.45
CA ALA A 26 -7.21 -19.17 12.58
C ALA A 26 -5.90 -19.03 13.35
N THR A 27 -4.98 -19.94 13.09
CA THR A 27 -3.62 -19.90 13.63
C THR A 27 -2.62 -19.94 12.49
N SER A 28 -1.54 -19.19 12.62
CA SER A 28 -0.40 -19.25 11.70
C SER A 28 0.74 -20.01 12.37
N SER A 29 1.39 -20.90 11.64
CA SER A 29 2.62 -21.57 12.11
C SER A 29 3.79 -20.61 12.26
N ASN A 30 3.75 -19.45 11.58
CA ASN A 30 4.73 -18.39 11.71
C ASN A 30 4.04 -17.02 11.76
N PRO A 31 3.59 -16.55 12.96
CA PRO A 31 2.86 -15.28 13.11
C PRO A 31 3.71 -14.03 12.78
N ALA A 32 5.04 -14.17 12.76
CA ALA A 32 5.93 -13.07 12.36
C ALA A 32 5.91 -12.85 10.85
N ALA A 33 5.76 -13.92 10.06
CA ALA A 33 5.69 -13.85 8.60
C ALA A 33 4.28 -13.63 8.07
N LEU A 34 3.27 -14.24 8.71
CA LEU A 34 1.88 -14.18 8.24
C LEU A 34 0.91 -14.06 9.43
N ARG A 35 0.20 -12.97 9.49
CA ARG A 35 -0.93 -12.79 10.41
C ARG A 35 -2.22 -13.22 9.73
N VAL A 36 -3.04 -13.98 10.44
CA VAL A 36 -4.31 -14.49 9.94
C VAL A 36 -5.44 -14.05 10.86
N SER A 37 -6.60 -13.80 10.30
CA SER A 37 -7.84 -13.51 11.01
C SER A 37 -9.00 -14.19 10.30
N THR A 38 -10.03 -14.54 11.04
CA THR A 38 -11.26 -15.10 10.51
C THR A 38 -12.42 -14.15 10.66
N SER A 39 -13.38 -14.23 9.76
CA SER A 39 -14.68 -13.57 9.86
C SER A 39 -15.77 -14.59 10.12
N THR A 40 -16.94 -14.12 10.55
CA THR A 40 -18.12 -14.96 10.76
C THR A 40 -18.47 -15.74 9.50
N GLY A 41 -18.64 -17.05 9.64
CA GLY A 41 -18.97 -17.94 8.52
C GLY A 41 -17.76 -18.44 7.72
N ALA A 42 -16.54 -18.20 8.17
CA ALA A 42 -15.35 -18.75 7.53
C ALA A 42 -15.39 -20.28 7.60
N ALA A 43 -15.18 -20.94 6.46
CA ALA A 43 -15.10 -22.40 6.40
C ALA A 43 -13.81 -22.90 7.06
N ALA A 44 -13.90 -24.03 7.77
CA ALA A 44 -12.72 -24.69 8.31
C ALA A 44 -11.84 -25.22 7.16
N GLY A 45 -10.55 -24.97 7.24
CA GLY A 45 -9.61 -25.42 6.22
C GLY A 45 -8.16 -25.20 6.64
N SER A 46 -7.23 -25.81 5.92
CA SER A 46 -5.80 -25.63 6.07
C SER A 46 -5.23 -25.15 4.74
N TYR A 47 -4.42 -24.10 4.78
CA TYR A 47 -3.84 -23.48 3.60
C TYR A 47 -2.33 -23.42 3.75
N ALA A 48 -1.61 -23.85 2.71
CA ALA A 48 -0.18 -23.62 2.60
C ALA A 48 0.05 -22.28 1.87
N VAL A 49 0.73 -21.35 2.52
CA VAL A 49 1.05 -20.03 1.96
C VAL A 49 2.55 -19.90 1.88
N GLN A 50 3.05 -19.57 0.69
CA GLN A 50 4.45 -19.26 0.45
C GLN A 50 4.57 -17.80 0.01
N VAL A 51 5.35 -17.03 0.76
CA VAL A 51 5.70 -15.65 0.40
C VAL A 51 6.98 -15.67 -0.40
N SER A 52 6.90 -15.54 -1.70
CA SER A 52 8.06 -15.56 -2.60
C SER A 52 8.81 -14.24 -2.63
N ARG A 53 8.11 -13.11 -2.43
CA ARG A 53 8.69 -11.77 -2.45
C ARG A 53 7.81 -10.81 -1.64
N LEU A 54 8.43 -9.97 -0.84
CA LEU A 54 7.77 -8.85 -0.18
C LEU A 54 7.74 -7.64 -1.12
N ALA A 55 6.73 -6.79 -0.97
CA ALA A 55 6.72 -5.49 -1.61
C ALA A 55 7.85 -4.63 -1.05
N SER A 56 8.63 -4.00 -1.92
CA SER A 56 9.64 -3.03 -1.57
C SER A 56 9.29 -1.69 -2.21
N THR A 57 9.59 -0.59 -1.49
CA THR A 57 9.49 0.75 -2.05
C THR A 57 10.72 1.04 -2.89
N GLN A 58 10.53 1.61 -4.08
CA GLN A 58 11.61 2.14 -4.89
C GLN A 58 11.72 3.65 -4.62
N THR A 59 12.94 4.12 -4.38
CA THR A 59 13.26 5.54 -4.27
C THR A 59 14.15 5.94 -5.44
N LEU A 60 13.75 6.98 -6.17
CA LEU A 60 14.52 7.56 -7.25
C LEU A 60 14.95 8.97 -6.83
N ALA A 61 16.18 9.30 -7.08
CA ALA A 61 16.71 10.64 -6.86
C ALA A 61 17.16 11.23 -8.19
N SER A 62 16.89 12.51 -8.41
CA SER A 62 17.47 13.27 -9.52
C SER A 62 18.88 13.72 -9.19
N THR A 63 19.59 14.28 -10.16
CA THR A 63 20.78 15.10 -9.91
C THR A 63 20.43 16.32 -9.08
N ALA A 64 21.39 16.88 -8.35
CA ALA A 64 21.21 18.08 -7.54
C ALA A 64 20.86 19.30 -8.43
N PHE A 65 19.97 20.15 -7.91
CA PHE A 65 19.59 21.44 -8.48
C PHE A 65 20.02 22.55 -7.52
N SER A 66 20.09 23.78 -8.02
CA SER A 66 20.54 24.94 -7.25
C SER A 66 19.57 25.39 -6.13
N GLY A 67 18.40 24.77 -6.03
CA GLY A 67 17.42 25.04 -4.98
C GLY A 67 15.98 24.75 -5.41
N PRO A 68 15.01 24.92 -4.52
CA PRO A 68 13.60 24.57 -4.78
C PRO A 68 12.94 25.44 -5.86
N THR A 69 13.49 26.61 -6.14
CA THR A 69 13.04 27.54 -7.19
C THR A 69 13.76 27.36 -8.52
N ALA A 70 14.72 26.42 -8.60
CA ALA A 70 15.41 26.12 -9.85
C ALA A 70 14.40 25.74 -10.94
N SER A 71 14.53 26.36 -12.12
CA SER A 71 13.68 26.08 -13.27
C SER A 71 14.21 24.85 -14.00
N ILE A 72 13.35 23.87 -14.20
CA ILE A 72 13.69 22.62 -14.90
C ILE A 72 13.26 22.69 -16.37
N GLY A 73 12.21 23.46 -16.69
CA GLY A 73 11.67 23.61 -18.03
C GLY A 73 10.23 23.15 -18.14
N GLU A 74 9.63 23.45 -19.28
CA GLU A 74 8.28 23.03 -19.64
C GLU A 74 8.32 21.66 -20.33
N GLY A 75 7.22 20.92 -20.23
CA GLY A 75 7.11 19.61 -20.86
C GLY A 75 6.06 18.73 -20.23
N SER A 76 6.18 17.42 -20.44
CA SER A 76 5.31 16.42 -19.82
C SER A 76 6.15 15.34 -19.12
N LEU A 77 5.69 14.96 -17.94
CA LEU A 77 6.23 13.84 -17.17
C LEU A 77 5.18 12.75 -17.13
N THR A 78 5.52 11.55 -17.59
CA THR A 78 4.63 10.38 -17.49
C THR A 78 5.16 9.45 -16.41
N ILE A 79 4.28 9.10 -15.46
CA ILE A 79 4.55 8.16 -14.38
C ILE A 79 3.76 6.89 -14.64
N GLU A 80 4.45 5.77 -14.72
CA GLU A 80 3.87 4.45 -14.89
C GLU A 80 4.41 3.50 -13.82
N LEU A 81 3.52 2.77 -13.15
CA LEU A 81 3.90 1.79 -12.15
C LEU A 81 4.01 0.40 -12.78
N GLY A 82 5.05 -0.33 -12.44
CA GLY A 82 5.28 -1.67 -12.99
C GLY A 82 6.51 -2.33 -12.39
N THR A 83 6.95 -3.37 -13.05
CA THR A 83 8.14 -4.15 -12.68
C THR A 83 9.18 -4.11 -13.80
N TRP A 84 10.41 -3.85 -13.43
CA TRP A 84 11.55 -3.98 -14.32
C TRP A 84 12.04 -5.43 -14.32
N THR A 85 12.47 -5.90 -15.47
CA THR A 85 13.11 -7.20 -15.67
C THR A 85 14.52 -7.02 -16.20
N GLY A 86 15.43 -7.93 -15.82
CA GLY A 86 16.85 -7.86 -16.19
C GLY A 86 17.68 -7.14 -15.12
N GLU A 87 18.34 -7.91 -14.28
CA GLU A 87 19.29 -7.44 -13.28
C GLU A 87 20.72 -7.76 -13.76
N PRO A 88 21.72 -6.88 -13.62
CA PRO A 88 21.68 -5.57 -12.97
C PRO A 88 21.22 -4.43 -13.92
N THR A 89 21.08 -4.71 -15.23
CA THR A 89 20.66 -3.70 -16.21
C THR A 89 19.22 -3.99 -16.65
N PRO A 90 18.27 -3.12 -16.38
CA PRO A 90 16.88 -3.31 -16.80
C PRO A 90 16.78 -3.46 -18.32
N THR A 91 16.20 -4.56 -18.80
CA THR A 91 16.02 -4.86 -20.22
C THR A 91 14.56 -4.82 -20.67
N GLY A 92 13.61 -4.81 -19.71
CA GLY A 92 12.20 -4.74 -20.02
C GLY A 92 11.41 -4.14 -18.85
N PHE A 93 10.22 -3.64 -19.17
CA PHE A 93 9.27 -3.09 -18.22
C PHE A 93 7.91 -3.74 -18.43
N THR A 94 7.28 -4.19 -17.37
CA THR A 94 5.91 -4.71 -17.38
C THR A 94 5.04 -3.82 -16.51
N ALA A 95 4.05 -3.16 -17.12
CA ALA A 95 3.12 -2.31 -16.42
C ALA A 95 2.32 -3.09 -15.36
N LYS A 96 2.02 -2.46 -14.25
CA LYS A 96 1.19 -3.04 -13.19
C LYS A 96 -0.25 -3.18 -13.68
N GLY A 97 -0.81 -4.38 -13.61
CA GLY A 97 -2.20 -4.63 -13.98
C GLY A 97 -3.16 -3.76 -13.17
N GLY A 98 -4.14 -3.16 -13.86
CA GLY A 98 -5.12 -2.25 -13.24
C GLY A 98 -4.58 -0.85 -12.92
N SER A 99 -3.37 -0.51 -13.35
CA SER A 99 -2.79 0.83 -13.28
C SER A 99 -2.68 1.41 -14.67
N SER A 100 -2.99 2.71 -14.81
CA SER A 100 -2.80 3.45 -16.06
C SER A 100 -1.69 4.48 -15.88
N PRO A 101 -0.90 4.79 -16.93
CA PRO A 101 0.07 5.85 -16.89
C PRO A 101 -0.59 7.20 -16.57
N VAL A 102 0.04 7.98 -15.71
CA VAL A 102 -0.41 9.34 -15.35
C VAL A 102 0.53 10.35 -15.99
N THR A 103 0.02 11.19 -16.88
CA THR A 103 0.79 12.25 -17.53
C THR A 103 0.52 13.58 -16.86
N ILE A 104 1.59 14.25 -16.46
CA ILE A 104 1.60 15.54 -15.78
C ILE A 104 2.21 16.56 -16.73
N THR A 105 1.44 17.57 -17.15
CA THR A 105 1.93 18.64 -18.00
C THR A 105 2.47 19.79 -17.15
N ILE A 106 3.67 20.25 -17.48
CA ILE A 106 4.36 21.37 -16.84
C ILE A 106 4.34 22.54 -17.84
N GLY A 107 3.52 23.53 -17.53
CA GLY A 107 3.34 24.71 -18.37
C GLY A 107 4.17 25.92 -17.90
N PRO A 108 3.99 27.06 -18.58
CA PRO A 108 4.63 28.32 -18.21
C PRO A 108 4.30 28.71 -16.76
N GLY A 109 5.33 29.10 -16.00
CA GLY A 109 5.19 29.50 -14.59
C GLY A 109 5.17 28.36 -13.59
N GLU A 110 5.17 27.10 -14.04
CA GLU A 110 5.13 25.89 -13.19
C GLU A 110 6.45 25.09 -13.26
N THR A 111 7.49 25.70 -13.79
CA THR A 111 8.76 25.05 -14.13
C THR A 111 9.70 24.89 -12.93
N SER A 112 9.38 25.45 -11.77
CA SER A 112 10.21 25.29 -10.57
C SER A 112 10.15 23.88 -9.99
N LEU A 113 11.23 23.44 -9.38
CA LEU A 113 11.33 22.14 -8.72
C LEU A 113 10.22 21.94 -7.69
N ALA A 114 9.88 23.00 -6.92
CA ALA A 114 8.79 22.96 -5.96
C ALA A 114 7.41 22.77 -6.64
N ALA A 115 7.15 23.50 -7.73
CA ALA A 115 5.90 23.37 -8.47
C ALA A 115 5.73 21.97 -9.08
N ILE A 116 6.80 21.39 -9.61
CA ILE A 116 6.79 20.04 -10.19
C ILE A 116 6.53 18.99 -9.10
N ARG A 117 7.18 19.10 -7.94
CA ARG A 117 6.88 18.24 -6.78
C ARG A 117 5.40 18.27 -6.41
N ASP A 118 4.82 19.49 -6.32
CA ASP A 118 3.42 19.66 -5.93
C ASP A 118 2.47 19.06 -6.98
N LYS A 119 2.78 19.22 -8.27
CA LYS A 119 2.04 18.58 -9.36
C LYS A 119 2.10 17.06 -9.32
N ILE A 120 3.27 16.48 -9.07
CA ILE A 120 3.42 15.02 -8.92
C ILE A 120 2.54 14.52 -7.78
N ASN A 121 2.58 15.21 -6.63
CA ASN A 121 1.81 14.79 -5.45
C ASN A 121 0.29 14.97 -5.67
N ALA A 122 -0.12 15.97 -6.41
CA ALA A 122 -1.52 16.22 -6.75
C ALA A 122 -2.07 15.23 -7.80
N ALA A 123 -1.20 14.68 -8.64
CA ALA A 123 -1.62 13.82 -9.75
C ALA A 123 -2.12 12.43 -9.32
N GLY A 124 -1.91 12.01 -8.07
CA GLY A 124 -2.38 10.72 -7.57
C GLY A 124 -1.76 9.50 -8.28
N ALA A 125 -0.56 9.64 -8.81
CA ALA A 125 0.11 8.61 -9.61
C ALA A 125 0.67 7.42 -8.79
N GLY A 126 0.33 7.35 -7.48
CA GLY A 126 0.81 6.30 -6.58
C GLY A 126 2.27 6.48 -6.14
N VAL A 127 2.84 7.65 -6.38
CA VAL A 127 4.17 8.06 -5.94
C VAL A 127 4.09 9.32 -5.10
N THR A 128 5.12 9.57 -4.27
CA THR A 128 5.26 10.80 -3.50
C THR A 128 6.60 11.43 -3.83
N ALA A 129 6.58 12.70 -4.22
CA ALA A 129 7.76 13.49 -4.45
C ALA A 129 8.09 14.37 -3.22
N SER A 130 9.35 14.44 -2.86
CA SER A 130 9.86 15.31 -1.80
C SER A 130 11.14 16.02 -2.26
N LEU A 131 11.39 17.20 -1.72
CA LEU A 131 12.66 17.91 -1.90
C LEU A 131 13.55 17.59 -0.70
N VAL A 132 14.77 17.20 -0.98
CA VAL A 132 15.79 16.93 0.04
C VAL A 132 16.93 17.90 -0.19
N THR A 133 17.30 18.65 0.85
CA THR A 133 18.50 19.49 0.84
C THR A 133 19.66 18.65 1.35
N ASP A 134 20.71 18.53 0.56
CA ASP A 134 21.94 17.87 1.00
C ASP A 134 22.87 18.87 1.73
N ALA A 135 23.96 18.34 2.28
CA ALA A 135 24.89 19.14 3.07
C ALA A 135 25.74 20.14 2.22
N SER A 136 25.54 20.15 0.92
CA SER A 136 26.27 21.06 0.02
C SER A 136 25.50 22.34 -0.33
N GLY A 137 24.29 22.51 0.17
CA GLY A 137 23.54 23.79 0.10
C GLY A 137 22.08 23.64 -0.20
#